data_9017a1c17a6aa5057f6c34106bd6366e
#
_entry.id   9017a1c17a6aa5057f6c34106bd6366e
#
_cell.length_a   1.000
_cell.length_b   1.000
_cell.length_c   1.000
_cell.angle_alpha   90.00
_cell.angle_beta   90.00
_cell.angle_gamma   90.00
#
_symmetry.space_group_name_H-M   'P 1'
#
loop_
_entity.id
_entity.type
_entity.pdbx_description
1 polymer ?
#
loop_
_entity_poly.entity_id
_entity_poly.type
_entity_poly.pdbx_seq_one_letter_code
_entity_poly.pdbx_strand_id
1 'polypeptide(L)'
;GRLTSHKVFGEAIAILAGDALLTLAFRLVADNASSVKDPRAVGDAVAEIADAAGTAGMVGGQVVDIESEGKTVSAGTLEYIHLHKTAALIRASLRVGARLAGGDAPAVAAISEAGRDLGLAFQIVDDILDVEGSLEQLGKTAGKDQRQRKATYPALHGLEASRREARRLVERVKTRLAGFGERGAPLGALADYVFERKN
;
A
#
# COMPACT_ATOMS: atom_id res chain seq x y z
N GLY A 1 13.30 -3.44 -13.91
CA GLY A 1 14.41 -3.93 -14.71
C GLY A 1 15.74 -4.05 -13.94
N ARG A 2 15.75 -3.82 -12.61
CA ARG A 2 16.92 -4.04 -11.74
C ARG A 2 16.68 -5.26 -10.86
N LEU A 3 17.78 -5.94 -10.49
CA LEU A 3 17.71 -7.02 -9.51
C LEU A 3 17.25 -6.47 -8.15
N THR A 4 16.44 -7.26 -7.43
CA THR A 4 16.01 -6.94 -6.07
C THR A 4 17.16 -6.98 -5.07
N SER A 5 17.02 -6.27 -3.94
CA SER A 5 18.06 -6.15 -2.91
C SER A 5 18.59 -7.52 -2.45
N HIS A 6 17.70 -8.49 -2.18
CA HIS A 6 18.12 -9.83 -1.75
C HIS A 6 18.90 -10.61 -2.81
N LYS A 7 18.68 -10.34 -4.10
CA LYS A 7 19.45 -10.96 -5.19
C LYS A 7 20.85 -10.36 -5.34
N VAL A 8 21.01 -9.08 -4.95
CA VAL A 8 22.30 -8.38 -5.07
C VAL A 8 23.15 -8.55 -3.81
N PHE A 9 22.52 -8.42 -2.62
CA PHE A 9 23.21 -8.31 -1.34
C PHE A 9 22.98 -9.50 -0.40
N GLY A 10 22.12 -10.45 -0.79
CA GLY A 10 21.69 -11.57 0.05
C GLY A 10 20.50 -11.23 0.94
N GLU A 11 19.83 -12.28 1.45
CA GLU A 11 18.57 -12.15 2.20
C GLU A 11 18.77 -11.42 3.53
N ALA A 12 19.80 -11.76 4.30
CA ALA A 12 20.07 -11.15 5.60
C ALA A 12 20.26 -9.63 5.50
N ILE A 13 21.05 -9.17 4.53
CA ILE A 13 21.29 -7.73 4.31
C ILE A 13 20.01 -7.05 3.81
N ALA A 14 19.22 -7.70 2.99
CA ALA A 14 17.95 -7.14 2.52
C ALA A 14 16.94 -6.95 3.66
N ILE A 15 16.85 -7.90 4.61
CA ILE A 15 16.02 -7.78 5.81
C ILE A 15 16.50 -6.62 6.69
N LEU A 16 17.79 -6.57 7.01
CA LEU A 16 18.38 -5.49 7.82
C LEU A 16 18.20 -4.12 7.18
N ALA A 17 18.24 -4.03 5.86
CA ALA A 17 17.95 -2.79 5.14
C ALA A 17 16.49 -2.34 5.34
N GLY A 18 15.54 -3.28 5.34
CA GLY A 18 14.13 -3.01 5.67
C GLY A 18 13.96 -2.49 7.09
N ASP A 19 14.59 -3.15 8.08
CA ASP A 19 14.57 -2.74 9.49
C ASP A 19 15.16 -1.34 9.67
N ALA A 20 16.29 -1.07 9.02
CA ALA A 20 16.94 0.24 9.06
C ALA A 20 16.05 1.34 8.45
N LEU A 21 15.37 1.07 7.33
CA LEU A 21 14.46 2.02 6.70
C LEU A 21 13.25 2.32 7.58
N LEU A 22 12.67 1.31 8.23
CA LEU A 22 11.57 1.51 9.16
C LEU A 22 12.00 2.35 10.36
N THR A 23 13.15 2.06 10.95
CA THR A 23 13.72 2.84 12.06
C THR A 23 14.03 4.28 11.65
N LEU A 24 14.60 4.46 10.45
CA LEU A 24 14.89 5.78 9.89
C LEU A 24 13.62 6.62 9.70
N ALA A 25 12.51 6.01 9.30
CA ALA A 25 11.23 6.71 9.15
C ALA A 25 10.81 7.40 10.46
N PHE A 26 10.91 6.74 11.62
CA PHE A 26 10.64 7.36 12.92
C PHE A 26 11.58 8.51 13.23
N ARG A 27 12.86 8.36 12.92
CA ARG A 27 13.86 9.43 13.12
C ARG A 27 13.50 10.67 12.26
N LEU A 28 13.19 10.47 10.98
CA LEU A 28 12.82 11.57 10.09
C LEU A 28 11.55 12.29 10.52
N VAL A 29 10.56 11.57 11.06
CA VAL A 29 9.36 12.19 11.62
C VAL A 29 9.71 13.02 12.87
N ALA A 30 10.53 12.48 13.77
CA ALA A 30 10.95 13.17 14.99
C ALA A 30 11.73 14.47 14.68
N ASP A 31 12.54 14.48 13.64
CA ASP A 31 13.34 15.64 13.23
C ASP A 31 12.47 16.83 12.76
N ASN A 32 11.18 16.61 12.46
CA ASN A 32 10.25 17.71 12.14
C ASN A 32 9.83 18.55 13.35
N ALA A 33 10.14 18.16 14.57
CA ALA A 33 9.70 18.86 15.78
C ALA A 33 10.07 20.37 15.80
N SER A 34 11.19 20.74 15.19
CA SER A 34 11.64 22.14 15.09
C SER A 34 10.98 22.91 13.92
N SER A 35 10.32 22.22 13.00
CA SER A 35 9.80 22.81 11.77
C SER A 35 8.26 22.94 11.74
N VAL A 36 7.56 22.22 12.64
CA VAL A 36 6.10 22.22 12.72
C VAL A 36 5.61 23.27 13.71
N LYS A 37 4.41 23.82 13.49
CA LYS A 37 3.78 24.82 14.37
C LYS A 37 3.42 24.25 15.75
N ASP A 38 2.94 22.99 15.79
CA ASP A 38 2.60 22.29 17.03
C ASP A 38 3.49 21.05 17.17
N PRO A 39 4.49 21.04 18.06
CA PRO A 39 5.36 19.90 18.29
C PRO A 39 4.62 18.61 18.71
N ARG A 40 3.40 18.73 19.27
CA ARG A 40 2.57 17.56 19.61
C ARG A 40 2.17 16.76 18.39
N ALA A 41 2.01 17.41 17.21
CA ALA A 41 1.72 16.74 15.96
C ALA A 41 2.79 15.70 15.57
N VAL A 42 4.03 15.86 16.04
CA VAL A 42 5.10 14.88 15.80
C VAL A 42 4.87 13.61 16.64
N GLY A 43 4.45 13.76 17.91
CA GLY A 43 4.08 12.62 18.75
C GLY A 43 2.92 11.82 18.14
N ASP A 44 1.87 12.51 17.67
CA ASP A 44 0.74 11.88 16.98
C ASP A 44 1.18 11.18 15.70
N ALA A 45 2.09 11.79 14.94
CA ALA A 45 2.62 11.21 13.70
C ALA A 45 3.43 9.93 13.96
N VAL A 46 4.26 9.93 15.01
CA VAL A 46 5.02 8.73 15.45
C VAL A 46 4.06 7.61 15.85
N ALA A 47 3.04 7.91 16.66
CA ALA A 47 2.03 6.93 17.06
C ALA A 47 1.27 6.36 15.86
N GLU A 48 0.84 7.21 14.92
CA GLU A 48 0.11 6.79 13.72
C GLU A 48 0.95 5.88 12.81
N ILE A 49 2.24 6.17 12.64
CA ILE A 49 3.15 5.31 11.86
C ILE A 49 3.38 3.99 12.59
N ALA A 50 3.53 4.01 13.91
CA ALA A 50 3.72 2.80 14.71
C ALA A 50 2.50 1.87 14.61
N ASP A 51 1.29 2.42 14.72
CA ASP A 51 0.04 1.65 14.54
C ASP A 51 -0.08 1.08 13.12
N ALA A 52 0.21 1.90 12.10
CA ALA A 52 0.10 1.48 10.71
C ALA A 52 1.15 0.44 10.29
N ALA A 53 2.35 0.49 10.87
CA ALA A 53 3.40 -0.50 10.62
C ALA A 53 3.27 -1.74 11.54
N GLY A 54 2.65 -1.57 12.70
CA GLY A 54 2.56 -2.55 13.77
C GLY A 54 1.48 -3.62 13.59
N THR A 55 1.09 -4.20 14.71
CA THR A 55 0.09 -5.29 14.78
C THR A 55 -1.32 -4.84 14.42
N ALA A 56 -1.64 -3.56 14.57
CA ALA A 56 -2.91 -2.97 14.12
C ALA A 56 -2.93 -2.64 12.62
N GLY A 57 -1.80 -2.75 11.92
CA GLY A 57 -1.63 -2.42 10.51
C GLY A 57 -0.86 -3.51 9.75
N MET A 58 0.28 -3.13 9.18
CA MET A 58 1.05 -3.94 8.22
C MET A 58 1.42 -5.32 8.76
N VAL A 59 1.97 -5.41 9.98
CA VAL A 59 2.37 -6.70 10.58
C VAL A 59 1.14 -7.58 10.81
N GLY A 60 0.05 -7.04 11.37
CA GLY A 60 -1.19 -7.81 11.56
C GLY A 60 -1.80 -8.28 10.24
N GLY A 61 -1.82 -7.42 9.23
CA GLY A 61 -2.26 -7.80 7.87
C GLY A 61 -1.39 -8.90 7.26
N GLN A 62 -0.07 -8.84 7.46
CA GLN A 62 0.86 -9.87 6.99
C GLN A 62 0.65 -11.21 7.71
N VAL A 63 0.38 -11.21 9.01
CA VAL A 63 0.08 -12.44 9.76
C VAL A 63 -1.16 -13.12 9.18
N VAL A 64 -2.26 -12.37 8.96
CA VAL A 64 -3.48 -12.92 8.38
C VAL A 64 -3.25 -13.43 6.95
N ASP A 65 -2.42 -12.75 6.15
CA ASP A 65 -2.05 -13.20 4.80
C ASP A 65 -1.34 -14.56 4.85
N ILE A 66 -0.32 -14.72 5.71
CA ILE A 66 0.42 -15.98 5.90
C ILE A 66 -0.53 -17.10 6.38
N GLU A 67 -1.38 -16.81 7.38
CA GLU A 67 -2.34 -17.80 7.89
C GLU A 67 -3.41 -18.19 6.86
N SER A 68 -3.60 -17.39 5.83
CA SER A 68 -4.55 -17.61 4.74
C SER A 68 -3.98 -18.43 3.59
N GLU A 69 -2.67 -18.63 3.54
CA GLU A 69 -2.01 -19.40 2.48
C GLU A 69 -2.58 -20.81 2.37
N GLY A 70 -2.90 -21.23 1.15
CA GLY A 70 -3.48 -22.56 0.86
C GLY A 70 -4.93 -22.76 1.32
N LYS A 71 -5.59 -21.73 1.88
CA LYS A 71 -6.99 -21.79 2.33
C LYS A 71 -7.90 -21.00 1.39
N THR A 72 -9.18 -21.37 1.41
CA THR A 72 -10.23 -20.52 0.81
C THR A 72 -10.57 -19.42 1.80
N VAL A 73 -10.40 -18.16 1.39
CA VAL A 73 -10.72 -16.99 2.22
C VAL A 73 -12.00 -16.30 1.74
N SER A 74 -12.67 -15.63 2.66
CA SER A 74 -13.80 -14.76 2.34
C SER A 74 -13.33 -13.46 1.69
N ALA A 75 -14.23 -12.77 0.97
CA ALA A 75 -13.96 -11.42 0.46
C ALA A 75 -13.59 -10.44 1.59
N GLY A 76 -14.24 -10.56 2.77
CA GLY A 76 -13.92 -9.73 3.93
C GLY A 76 -12.51 -9.98 4.49
N THR A 77 -12.04 -11.24 4.48
CA THR A 77 -10.67 -11.58 4.89
C THR A 77 -9.65 -10.99 3.91
N LEU A 78 -9.89 -11.09 2.61
CA LEU A 78 -9.02 -10.49 1.60
C LEU A 78 -8.99 -8.96 1.70
N GLU A 79 -10.15 -8.33 1.89
CA GLU A 79 -10.22 -6.88 2.09
C GLU A 79 -9.45 -6.47 3.36
N TYR A 80 -9.57 -7.22 4.45
CA TYR A 80 -8.79 -6.98 5.67
C TYR A 80 -7.28 -7.02 5.38
N ILE A 81 -6.80 -8.05 4.68
CA ILE A 81 -5.38 -8.18 4.32
C ILE A 81 -4.94 -6.94 3.52
N HIS A 82 -5.66 -6.57 2.47
CA HIS A 82 -5.31 -5.42 1.63
C HIS A 82 -5.28 -4.10 2.40
N LEU A 83 -6.27 -3.87 3.27
CA LEU A 83 -6.38 -2.65 4.07
C LEU A 83 -5.27 -2.55 5.12
N HIS A 84 -4.90 -3.65 5.76
CA HIS A 84 -3.92 -3.62 6.86
C HIS A 84 -2.50 -3.82 6.37
N LYS A 85 -2.23 -4.85 5.57
CA LYS A 85 -0.88 -5.17 5.09
C LYS A 85 -0.29 -4.04 4.23
N THR A 86 -1.10 -3.37 3.42
CA THR A 86 -0.62 -2.39 2.44
C THR A 86 -1.23 -1.00 2.63
N ALA A 87 -2.56 -0.87 2.63
CA ALA A 87 -3.20 0.44 2.63
C ALA A 87 -2.98 1.22 3.93
N ALA A 88 -2.82 0.55 5.08
CA ALA A 88 -2.62 1.22 6.37
C ALA A 88 -1.39 2.14 6.35
N LEU A 89 -0.24 1.65 5.87
CA LEU A 89 0.99 2.42 5.86
C LEU A 89 0.98 3.52 4.78
N ILE A 90 0.40 3.26 3.61
CA ILE A 90 0.20 4.29 2.57
C ILE A 90 -0.70 5.42 3.09
N ARG A 91 -1.81 5.07 3.73
CA ARG A 91 -2.73 6.02 4.35
C ARG A 91 -2.05 6.85 5.43
N ALA A 92 -1.33 6.20 6.35
CA ALA A 92 -0.61 6.88 7.43
C ALA A 92 0.45 7.84 6.89
N SER A 93 1.23 7.44 5.88
CA SER A 93 2.24 8.29 5.25
C SER A 93 1.64 9.59 4.71
N LEU A 94 0.50 9.51 4.01
CA LEU A 94 -0.19 10.68 3.47
C LEU A 94 -0.81 11.55 4.57
N ARG A 95 -1.44 10.94 5.57
CA ARG A 95 -2.05 11.66 6.70
C ARG A 95 -1.03 12.40 7.54
N VAL A 96 0.07 11.74 7.87
CA VAL A 96 1.18 12.33 8.64
C VAL A 96 1.74 13.53 7.89
N GLY A 97 2.00 13.39 6.57
CA GLY A 97 2.44 14.50 5.75
C GLY A 97 1.46 15.69 5.78
N ALA A 98 0.16 15.44 5.65
CA ALA A 98 -0.85 16.48 5.70
C ALA A 98 -0.91 17.16 7.09
N ARG A 99 -0.82 16.41 8.18
CA ARG A 99 -0.80 16.94 9.56
C ARG A 99 0.43 17.80 9.85
N LEU A 100 1.62 17.28 9.54
CA LEU A 100 2.86 18.02 9.75
C LEU A 100 2.94 19.29 8.90
N ALA A 101 2.32 19.31 7.72
CA ALA A 101 2.16 20.51 6.90
C ALA A 101 1.12 21.50 7.44
N GLY A 102 0.44 21.19 8.55
CA GLY A 102 -0.58 22.06 9.15
C GLY A 102 -1.94 22.02 8.45
N GLY A 103 -2.27 20.91 7.78
CA GLY A 103 -3.57 20.67 7.18
C GLY A 103 -4.70 20.71 8.22
N ASP A 104 -5.82 21.32 7.90
CA ASP A 104 -7.02 21.31 8.72
C ASP A 104 -7.70 19.92 8.73
N ALA A 105 -8.67 19.73 9.62
CA ALA A 105 -9.33 18.45 9.77
C ALA A 105 -10.01 17.95 8.48
N PRO A 106 -10.71 18.78 7.68
CA PRO A 106 -11.26 18.36 6.37
C PRO A 106 -10.17 17.92 5.38
N ALA A 107 -9.07 18.66 5.27
CA ALA A 107 -7.95 18.32 4.39
C ALA A 107 -7.30 16.99 4.79
N VAL A 108 -7.02 16.80 6.08
CA VAL A 108 -6.47 15.55 6.61
C VAL A 108 -7.42 14.38 6.37
N ALA A 109 -8.74 14.57 6.54
CA ALA A 109 -9.72 13.54 6.24
C ALA A 109 -9.74 13.16 4.76
N ALA A 110 -9.75 14.14 3.85
CA ALA A 110 -9.73 13.91 2.41
C ALA A 110 -8.46 13.15 1.97
N ILE A 111 -7.30 13.54 2.47
CA ILE A 111 -6.02 12.85 2.21
C ILE A 111 -6.01 11.44 2.80
N SER A 112 -6.58 11.25 4.00
CA SER A 112 -6.71 9.93 4.63
C SER A 112 -7.51 8.96 3.77
N GLU A 113 -8.67 9.40 3.27
CA GLU A 113 -9.52 8.58 2.41
C GLU A 113 -8.88 8.34 1.02
N ALA A 114 -8.18 9.35 0.47
CA ALA A 114 -7.40 9.17 -0.74
C ALA A 114 -6.30 8.11 -0.55
N GLY A 115 -5.59 8.14 0.58
CA GLY A 115 -4.55 7.16 0.92
C GLY A 115 -5.09 5.74 1.08
N ARG A 116 -6.26 5.59 1.71
CA ARG A 116 -6.96 4.30 1.83
C ARG A 116 -7.30 3.72 0.45
N ASP A 117 -7.94 4.54 -0.39
CA ASP A 117 -8.35 4.10 -1.73
C ASP A 117 -7.14 3.80 -2.63
N LEU A 118 -6.06 4.60 -2.54
CA LEU A 118 -4.81 4.38 -3.27
C LEU A 118 -4.15 3.07 -2.85
N GLY A 119 -4.07 2.78 -1.55
CA GLY A 119 -3.48 1.55 -1.04
C GLY A 119 -4.27 0.31 -1.46
N LEU A 120 -5.60 0.40 -1.46
CA LEU A 120 -6.47 -0.69 -1.92
C LEU A 120 -6.32 -0.88 -3.44
N ALA A 121 -6.30 0.20 -4.23
CA ALA A 121 -6.07 0.13 -5.67
C ALA A 121 -4.70 -0.50 -5.98
N PHE A 122 -3.66 -0.11 -5.24
CA PHE A 122 -2.31 -0.66 -5.37
C PHE A 122 -2.32 -2.19 -5.22
N GLN A 123 -2.98 -2.70 -4.18
CA GLN A 123 -3.01 -4.14 -3.93
C GLN A 123 -3.86 -4.90 -4.95
N ILE A 124 -5.00 -4.35 -5.39
CA ILE A 124 -5.81 -4.97 -6.45
C ILE A 124 -5.03 -5.05 -7.76
N VAL A 125 -4.29 -3.99 -8.12
CA VAL A 125 -3.43 -3.99 -9.32
C VAL A 125 -2.29 -5.00 -9.18
N ASP A 126 -1.68 -5.11 -8.00
CA ASP A 126 -0.64 -6.11 -7.71
C ASP A 126 -1.17 -7.54 -7.94
N ASP A 127 -2.34 -7.83 -7.39
CA ASP A 127 -3.02 -9.12 -7.58
C ASP A 127 -3.36 -9.39 -9.07
N ILE A 128 -3.72 -8.36 -9.83
CA ILE A 128 -3.97 -8.47 -11.29
C ILE A 128 -2.69 -8.84 -12.01
N LEU A 129 -1.58 -8.14 -11.73
CA LEU A 129 -0.28 -8.36 -12.36
C LEU A 129 0.27 -9.75 -12.03
N ASP A 130 0.10 -10.23 -10.79
CA ASP A 130 0.49 -11.58 -10.38
C ASP A 130 -0.24 -12.66 -11.20
N VAL A 131 -1.55 -12.49 -11.41
CA VAL A 131 -2.36 -13.43 -12.22
C VAL A 131 -1.96 -13.38 -13.69
N GLU A 132 -1.76 -12.19 -14.27
CA GLU A 132 -1.38 -12.02 -15.69
C GLU A 132 0.04 -12.53 -15.95
N GLY A 133 1.00 -12.21 -15.09
CA GLY A 133 2.38 -12.73 -15.18
C GLY A 133 2.44 -14.26 -15.07
N SER A 134 1.58 -14.87 -14.26
CA SER A 134 1.48 -16.32 -14.16
C SER A 134 0.89 -16.96 -15.42
N LEU A 135 -0.11 -16.32 -16.05
CA LEU A 135 -0.71 -16.78 -17.32
C LEU A 135 0.29 -16.72 -18.49
N GLU A 136 1.10 -15.66 -18.58
CA GLU A 136 2.16 -15.56 -19.59
C GLU A 136 3.24 -16.64 -19.41
N GLN A 137 3.60 -16.98 -18.17
CA GLN A 137 4.56 -18.03 -17.88
C GLN A 137 3.99 -19.44 -18.17
N LEU A 138 2.71 -19.69 -17.86
CA LEU A 138 2.02 -20.95 -18.18
C LEU A 138 1.91 -21.17 -19.69
N GLY A 139 1.75 -20.13 -20.48
CA GLY A 139 1.79 -20.20 -21.95
C GLY A 139 3.17 -20.63 -22.50
N LYS A 140 4.25 -20.47 -21.72
CA LYS A 140 5.63 -20.82 -22.11
C LYS A 140 6.15 -22.13 -21.49
N THR A 141 5.49 -22.68 -20.48
CA THR A 141 5.91 -23.91 -19.79
C THR A 141 4.70 -24.73 -19.32
N ALA A 142 4.25 -25.63 -20.15
CA ALA A 142 3.30 -26.66 -19.74
C ALA A 142 4.02 -27.63 -18.77
N GLY A 143 3.80 -27.48 -17.48
CA GLY A 143 4.08 -28.52 -16.49
C GLY A 143 5.21 -28.28 -15.50
N LYS A 144 5.09 -27.26 -14.63
CA LYS A 144 5.63 -27.33 -13.24
C LYS A 144 5.14 -26.13 -12.43
N ASP A 145 4.70 -26.49 -11.25
CA ASP A 145 4.40 -25.77 -10.02
C ASP A 145 2.94 -25.36 -9.80
N GLN A 146 2.34 -26.15 -8.90
CA GLN A 146 1.28 -25.72 -8.00
C GLN A 146 1.85 -24.59 -7.13
N ARG A 147 2.02 -23.38 -7.73
CA ARG A 147 2.36 -22.19 -6.96
C ARG A 147 1.20 -21.92 -6.02
N GLN A 148 1.56 -21.67 -4.78
CA GLN A 148 0.76 -21.27 -3.63
C GLN A 148 -0.58 -20.67 -4.05
N ARG A 149 -1.69 -21.31 -3.62
CA ARG A 149 -3.05 -20.81 -3.80
C ARG A 149 -3.22 -19.58 -2.90
N LYS A 150 -2.55 -18.49 -3.27
CA LYS A 150 -2.74 -17.20 -2.63
C LYS A 150 -4.13 -16.69 -3.01
N ALA A 151 -4.89 -16.26 -2.03
CA ALA A 151 -6.14 -15.58 -2.29
C ALA A 151 -5.84 -14.23 -2.94
N THR A 152 -6.40 -13.99 -4.12
CA THR A 152 -6.24 -12.74 -4.86
C THR A 152 -7.59 -12.14 -5.21
N TYR A 153 -7.63 -10.83 -5.40
CA TYR A 153 -8.86 -10.13 -5.79
C TYR A 153 -9.45 -10.69 -7.09
N PRO A 154 -8.66 -10.97 -8.16
CA PRO A 154 -9.16 -11.64 -9.36
C PRO A 154 -9.70 -13.05 -9.14
N ALA A 155 -9.14 -13.81 -8.20
CA ALA A 155 -9.64 -15.16 -7.89
C ALA A 155 -11.04 -15.15 -7.29
N LEU A 156 -11.39 -14.11 -6.52
CA LEU A 156 -12.71 -13.95 -5.90
C LEU A 156 -13.73 -13.25 -6.81
N HIS A 157 -13.31 -12.25 -7.57
CA HIS A 157 -14.21 -11.33 -8.28
C HIS A 157 -14.10 -11.41 -9.80
N GLY A 158 -13.09 -12.12 -10.32
CA GLY A 158 -12.75 -12.14 -11.75
C GLY A 158 -11.89 -10.94 -12.16
N LEU A 159 -11.07 -11.13 -13.20
CA LEU A 159 -10.06 -10.17 -13.66
C LEU A 159 -10.69 -8.83 -14.10
N GLU A 160 -11.74 -8.88 -14.90
CA GLU A 160 -12.40 -7.67 -15.40
C GLU A 160 -13.09 -6.85 -14.29
N ALA A 161 -13.68 -7.51 -13.30
CA ALA A 161 -14.25 -6.82 -12.14
C ALA A 161 -13.16 -6.16 -11.29
N SER A 162 -12.02 -6.82 -11.13
CA SER A 162 -10.85 -6.30 -10.42
C SER A 162 -10.29 -5.04 -11.12
N ARG A 163 -10.17 -5.06 -12.43
CA ARG A 163 -9.74 -3.87 -13.21
C ARG A 163 -10.70 -2.70 -13.07
N ARG A 164 -12.02 -2.96 -13.15
CA ARG A 164 -13.03 -1.92 -12.94
C ARG A 164 -12.96 -1.31 -11.54
N GLU A 165 -12.79 -2.14 -10.52
CA GLU A 165 -12.70 -1.67 -9.13
C GLU A 165 -11.43 -0.86 -8.89
N ALA A 166 -10.26 -1.32 -9.36
CA ALA A 166 -9.02 -0.57 -9.27
C ALA A 166 -9.16 0.82 -9.94
N ARG A 167 -9.73 0.88 -11.14
CA ARG A 167 -10.00 2.15 -11.84
C ARG A 167 -10.93 3.04 -11.03
N ARG A 168 -12.03 2.50 -10.50
CA ARG A 168 -12.99 3.25 -9.66
C ARG A 168 -12.33 3.87 -8.43
N LEU A 169 -11.43 3.14 -7.78
CA LEU A 169 -10.68 3.62 -6.63
C LEU A 169 -9.74 4.77 -7.02
N VAL A 170 -9.01 4.65 -8.13
CA VAL A 170 -8.13 5.71 -8.65
C VAL A 170 -8.92 6.97 -8.97
N GLU A 171 -10.07 6.87 -9.64
CA GLU A 171 -10.92 8.03 -9.90
C GLU A 171 -11.46 8.67 -8.61
N ARG A 172 -11.78 7.89 -7.59
CA ARG A 172 -12.13 8.43 -6.27
C ARG A 172 -10.97 9.18 -5.61
N VAL A 173 -9.75 8.66 -5.71
CA VAL A 173 -8.54 9.37 -5.25
C VAL A 173 -8.44 10.73 -5.93
N LYS A 174 -8.50 10.76 -7.27
CA LYS A 174 -8.41 12.01 -8.05
C LYS A 174 -9.52 13.00 -7.71
N THR A 175 -10.75 12.52 -7.54
CA THR A 175 -11.89 13.35 -7.13
C THR A 175 -11.66 14.03 -5.77
N ARG A 176 -11.12 13.27 -4.78
CA ARG A 176 -10.79 13.84 -3.48
C ARG A 176 -9.65 14.84 -3.54
N LEU A 177 -8.67 14.59 -4.41
CA LEU A 177 -7.51 15.46 -4.59
C LEU A 177 -7.84 16.74 -5.36
N ALA A 178 -8.93 16.79 -6.12
CA ALA A 178 -9.34 17.97 -6.88
C ALA A 178 -9.50 19.23 -6.00
N GLY A 179 -9.94 19.06 -4.74
CA GLY A 179 -10.04 20.15 -3.76
C GLY A 179 -8.71 20.80 -3.39
N PHE A 180 -7.57 20.17 -3.68
CA PHE A 180 -6.23 20.70 -3.42
C PHE A 180 -5.62 21.45 -4.62
N GLY A 181 -6.32 21.51 -5.76
CA GLY A 181 -5.82 22.15 -6.98
C GLY A 181 -4.50 21.53 -7.45
N GLU A 182 -3.57 22.38 -7.90
CA GLU A 182 -2.26 21.95 -8.39
C GLU A 182 -1.42 21.18 -7.35
N ARG A 183 -1.65 21.42 -6.05
CA ARG A 183 -0.95 20.70 -4.98
C ARG A 183 -1.35 19.22 -4.90
N GLY A 184 -2.56 18.87 -5.36
CA GLY A 184 -3.02 17.49 -5.46
C GLY A 184 -2.50 16.74 -6.68
N ALA A 185 -2.02 17.45 -7.71
CA ALA A 185 -1.63 16.85 -8.98
C ALA A 185 -0.56 15.74 -8.88
N PRO A 186 0.51 15.86 -8.06
CA PRO A 186 1.50 14.79 -7.94
C PRO A 186 0.92 13.48 -7.40
N LEU A 187 0.00 13.55 -6.42
CA LEU A 187 -0.67 12.36 -5.89
C LEU A 187 -1.67 11.79 -6.91
N GLY A 188 -2.33 12.64 -7.69
CA GLY A 188 -3.17 12.20 -8.80
C GLY A 188 -2.38 11.43 -9.85
N ALA A 189 -1.22 11.95 -10.27
CA ALA A 189 -0.31 11.28 -11.19
C ALA A 189 0.22 9.95 -10.62
N LEU A 190 0.50 9.90 -9.32
CA LEU A 190 0.88 8.64 -8.65
C LEU A 190 -0.25 7.62 -8.69
N ALA A 191 -1.50 8.04 -8.51
CA ALA A 191 -2.66 7.15 -8.59
C ALA A 191 -2.85 6.59 -10.01
N ASP A 192 -2.69 7.41 -11.04
CA ASP A 192 -2.70 6.96 -12.43
C ASP A 192 -1.55 5.97 -12.69
N TYR A 193 -0.32 6.26 -12.23
CA TYR A 193 0.83 5.37 -12.35
C TYR A 193 0.59 4.01 -11.67
N VAL A 194 -0.02 3.99 -10.47
CA VAL A 194 -0.36 2.73 -9.78
C VAL A 194 -1.28 1.87 -10.63
N PHE A 195 -2.24 2.46 -11.33
CA PHE A 195 -3.17 1.73 -12.19
C PHE A 195 -2.56 1.28 -13.52
N GLU A 196 -1.68 2.10 -14.10
CA GLU A 196 -1.13 1.88 -15.45
C GLU A 196 0.16 1.03 -15.46
N ARG A 197 0.77 0.80 -14.28
CA ARG A 197 2.02 0.02 -14.19
C ARG A 197 1.84 -1.39 -14.75
N LYS A 198 2.90 -1.89 -15.38
CA LYS A 198 2.97 -3.24 -15.98
C LYS A 198 3.91 -4.19 -15.25
N ASN A 199 4.55 -3.70 -14.18
CA ASN A 199 5.51 -4.43 -13.34
C ASN A 199 5.35 -3.99 -11.89
#